data_9919269802fd13bf2370981004538c68
#
_entry.id   9919269802fd13bf2370981004538c68
#
_cell.length_a   1.000
_cell.length_b   1.000
_cell.length_c   1.000
_cell.angle_alpha   90.00
_cell.angle_beta   90.00
_cell.angle_gamma   90.00
#
_symmetry.space_group_name_H-M   'P 1'
#
loop_
_entity.id
_entity.type
_entity.pdbx_description
1 polymer ?
#
loop_
_entity_poly.entity_id
_entity_poly.type
_entity_poly.pdbx_seq_one_letter_code
_entity_poly.pdbx_strand_id
1 'polypeptide(L)'
;MKRYLLAGAALLLSASALADECASASTQLDLNTCAAKQYEAADKKLNQTYQAAFKRAPEPQRELLKKAQQAWIALRDADCKFIGSGTEGGSVQPMIVSQCLTEKTAEREAFLASLMQCEEGDLSCPLPPAS
;
A
#
# COMPACT_ATOMS: atom_id res chain seq x y z
N MET A 1 -1.32 42.54 -5.66
CA MET A 1 -0.78 41.94 -4.46
C MET A 1 -1.69 40.92 -3.81
N LYS A 2 -2.59 40.35 -4.53
CA LYS A 2 -3.53 39.34 -4.00
C LYS A 2 -3.63 38.19 -5.00
N ARG A 3 -2.50 37.46 -5.19
CA ARG A 3 -2.43 36.47 -6.26
C ARG A 3 -1.82 35.13 -5.81
N TYR A 4 -2.04 34.73 -4.57
CA TYR A 4 -1.31 33.58 -4.03
C TYR A 4 -2.20 32.46 -3.53
N LEU A 5 -3.25 32.12 -4.26
CA LEU A 5 -4.15 31.08 -3.78
C LEU A 5 -4.58 30.17 -4.91
N LEU A 6 -3.70 29.31 -5.41
CA LEU A 6 -4.15 28.25 -6.30
C LEU A 6 -3.08 27.20 -6.53
N ALA A 7 -2.60 26.56 -5.48
CA ALA A 7 -1.65 25.46 -5.66
C ALA A 7 -1.93 24.23 -4.77
N GLY A 8 -3.12 24.09 -4.23
CA GLY A 8 -3.38 23.03 -3.27
C GLY A 8 -4.42 21.98 -3.64
N ALA A 9 -5.09 22.12 -4.78
CA ALA A 9 -6.29 21.32 -5.03
C ALA A 9 -6.13 20.08 -5.89
N ALA A 10 -4.94 19.85 -6.49
CA ALA A 10 -4.78 18.81 -7.51
C ALA A 10 -4.47 17.40 -6.98
N LEU A 11 -4.08 17.26 -5.71
CA LEU A 11 -3.65 15.97 -5.15
C LEU A 11 -4.76 15.15 -4.48
N LEU A 12 -5.93 15.75 -4.27
CA LEU A 12 -7.06 15.08 -3.62
C LEU A 12 -7.99 14.36 -4.58
N LEU A 13 -7.83 14.59 -5.89
CA LEU A 13 -8.77 14.08 -6.90
C LEU A 13 -8.61 12.59 -7.23
N SER A 14 -7.39 12.01 -7.08
CA SER A 14 -7.17 10.61 -7.43
C SER A 14 -7.74 9.63 -6.39
N ALA A 15 -7.67 9.96 -5.10
CA ALA A 15 -8.27 9.15 -4.05
C ALA A 15 -9.80 9.20 -4.08
N SER A 16 -10.36 10.37 -4.42
CA SER A 16 -11.80 10.56 -4.58
C SER A 16 -12.36 9.75 -5.75
N ALA A 17 -11.61 9.67 -6.88
CA ALA A 17 -12.04 8.93 -8.06
C ALA A 17 -12.20 7.44 -7.79
N LEU A 18 -11.26 6.82 -7.02
CA LEU A 18 -11.36 5.41 -6.64
C LEU A 18 -12.51 5.16 -5.67
N ALA A 19 -12.72 6.05 -4.71
CA ALA A 19 -13.83 5.96 -3.76
C ALA A 19 -15.18 6.13 -4.48
N ASP A 20 -15.27 7.05 -5.45
CA ASP A 20 -16.47 7.28 -6.24
C ASP A 20 -16.80 6.10 -7.14
N GLU A 21 -15.77 5.46 -7.72
CA GLU A 21 -15.94 4.27 -8.55
C GLU A 21 -16.54 3.12 -7.74
N CYS A 22 -16.07 2.93 -6.48
CA CYS A 22 -16.61 1.93 -5.59
C CYS A 22 -18.01 2.28 -5.07
N ALA A 23 -18.28 3.56 -4.85
CA ALA A 23 -19.59 4.02 -4.38
C ALA A 23 -20.68 3.79 -5.42
N SER A 24 -20.34 3.79 -6.72
CA SER A 24 -21.28 3.53 -7.80
C SER A 24 -21.44 2.05 -8.13
N ALA A 25 -20.67 1.17 -7.49
CA ALA A 25 -20.79 -0.27 -7.70
C ALA A 25 -22.12 -0.78 -7.15
N SER A 26 -22.93 -1.43 -7.98
CA SER A 26 -24.27 -1.89 -7.63
C SER A 26 -24.43 -3.40 -7.62
N THR A 27 -23.47 -4.13 -8.18
CA THR A 27 -23.47 -5.60 -8.22
C THR A 27 -22.26 -6.13 -7.45
N GLN A 28 -22.34 -7.41 -7.05
CA GLN A 28 -21.18 -8.03 -6.40
C GLN A 28 -19.97 -8.09 -7.32
N LEU A 29 -20.18 -8.30 -8.63
CA LEU A 29 -19.10 -8.28 -9.61
C LEU A 29 -18.43 -6.89 -9.66
N ASP A 30 -19.22 -5.84 -9.68
CA ASP A 30 -18.71 -4.45 -9.68
C ASP A 30 -17.93 -4.16 -8.40
N LEU A 31 -18.42 -4.63 -7.25
CA LEU A 31 -17.73 -4.49 -5.97
C LEU A 31 -16.40 -5.24 -5.96
N ASN A 32 -16.37 -6.45 -6.51
CA ASN A 32 -15.15 -7.24 -6.63
C ASN A 32 -14.12 -6.54 -7.51
N THR A 33 -14.56 -6.01 -8.65
CA THR A 33 -13.72 -5.27 -9.60
C THR A 33 -13.14 -4.02 -8.94
N CYS A 34 -13.99 -3.27 -8.23
CA CYS A 34 -13.55 -2.08 -7.52
C CYS A 34 -12.53 -2.39 -6.43
N ALA A 35 -12.77 -3.43 -5.63
CA ALA A 35 -11.84 -3.86 -4.59
C ALA A 35 -10.49 -4.28 -5.18
N ALA A 36 -10.50 -4.98 -6.32
CA ALA A 36 -9.28 -5.36 -7.02
C ALA A 36 -8.48 -4.15 -7.49
N LYS A 37 -9.15 -3.12 -8.00
CA LYS A 37 -8.50 -1.87 -8.42
C LYS A 37 -7.88 -1.12 -7.26
N GLN A 38 -8.54 -1.11 -6.10
CA GLN A 38 -7.99 -0.51 -4.89
C GLN A 38 -6.72 -1.23 -4.44
N TYR A 39 -6.70 -2.56 -4.53
CA TYR A 39 -5.50 -3.33 -4.23
C TYR A 39 -4.38 -3.02 -5.22
N GLU A 40 -4.65 -2.95 -6.51
CA GLU A 40 -3.65 -2.59 -7.52
C GLU A 40 -3.02 -1.23 -7.22
N ALA A 41 -3.83 -0.24 -6.82
CA ALA A 41 -3.34 1.09 -6.46
C ALA A 41 -2.45 1.04 -5.21
N ALA A 42 -2.87 0.30 -4.18
CA ALA A 42 -2.08 0.13 -2.96
C ALA A 42 -0.75 -0.58 -3.23
N ASP A 43 -0.78 -1.61 -4.06
CA ASP A 43 0.40 -2.38 -4.43
C ASP A 43 1.41 -1.52 -5.22
N LYS A 44 0.91 -0.72 -6.15
CA LYS A 44 1.75 0.22 -6.90
C LYS A 44 2.45 1.20 -5.96
N LYS A 45 1.73 1.76 -5.02
CA LYS A 45 2.29 2.70 -4.03
C LYS A 45 3.34 2.02 -3.16
N LEU A 46 3.05 0.80 -2.67
CA LEU A 46 4.02 0.03 -1.90
C LEU A 46 5.29 -0.21 -2.70
N ASN A 47 5.18 -0.63 -3.96
CA ASN A 47 6.34 -0.90 -4.80
C ASN A 47 7.18 0.35 -5.02
N GLN A 48 6.57 1.52 -5.19
CA GLN A 48 7.29 2.79 -5.29
C GLN A 48 8.04 3.11 -4.01
N THR A 49 7.41 2.95 -2.86
CA THR A 49 8.03 3.19 -1.56
C THR A 49 9.15 2.18 -1.29
N TYR A 50 8.93 0.91 -1.60
CA TYR A 50 9.95 -0.13 -1.47
C TYR A 50 11.19 0.19 -2.32
N GLN A 51 11.00 0.60 -3.58
CA GLN A 51 12.11 0.95 -4.46
C GLN A 51 12.90 2.14 -3.91
N ALA A 52 12.22 3.14 -3.36
CA ALA A 52 12.88 4.29 -2.76
C ALA A 52 13.70 3.88 -1.52
N ALA A 53 13.14 3.04 -0.66
CA ALA A 53 13.84 2.53 0.52
C ALA A 53 15.03 1.66 0.12
N PHE A 54 14.86 0.80 -0.86
CA PHE A 54 15.90 -0.09 -1.38
C PHE A 54 17.11 0.70 -1.91
N LYS A 55 16.84 1.78 -2.66
CA LYS A 55 17.92 2.64 -3.19
C LYS A 55 18.71 3.33 -2.09
N ARG A 56 18.05 3.72 -0.99
CA ARG A 56 18.70 4.39 0.13
C ARG A 56 19.48 3.45 1.02
N ALA A 57 19.11 2.18 1.05
CA ALA A 57 19.74 1.20 1.93
C ALA A 57 21.14 0.84 1.44
N PRO A 58 22.16 0.81 2.33
CA PRO A 58 23.46 0.23 1.99
C PRO A 58 23.33 -1.26 1.73
N GLU A 59 24.35 -1.86 1.10
CA GLU A 59 24.31 -3.26 0.65
C GLU A 59 23.85 -4.27 1.69
N PRO A 60 24.39 -4.30 2.94
CA PRO A 60 23.91 -5.30 3.90
C PRO A 60 22.42 -5.11 4.22
N GLN A 61 21.96 -3.87 4.34
CA GLN A 61 20.57 -3.56 4.64
C GLN A 61 19.65 -3.86 3.47
N ARG A 62 20.11 -3.71 2.22
CA ARG A 62 19.33 -4.09 1.03
C ARG A 62 18.95 -5.56 1.04
N GLU A 63 19.89 -6.44 1.36
CA GLU A 63 19.60 -7.87 1.44
C GLU A 63 18.60 -8.19 2.55
N LEU A 64 18.73 -7.55 3.70
CA LEU A 64 17.80 -7.72 4.80
C LEU A 64 16.40 -7.20 4.44
N LEU A 65 16.33 -6.04 3.79
CA LEU A 65 15.06 -5.47 3.34
C LEU A 65 14.38 -6.37 2.31
N LYS A 66 15.14 -6.89 1.36
CA LYS A 66 14.63 -7.81 0.35
C LYS A 66 14.04 -9.07 0.97
N LYS A 67 14.75 -9.67 1.90
CA LYS A 67 14.28 -10.87 2.61
C LYS A 67 13.04 -10.58 3.44
N ALA A 68 13.03 -9.46 4.14
CA ALA A 68 11.88 -9.04 4.94
C ALA A 68 10.65 -8.82 4.04
N GLN A 69 10.83 -8.18 2.89
CA GLN A 69 9.72 -7.93 1.97
C GLN A 69 9.17 -9.23 1.39
N GLN A 70 10.04 -10.17 1.02
CA GLN A 70 9.62 -11.48 0.52
C GLN A 70 8.83 -12.26 1.58
N ALA A 71 9.31 -12.25 2.83
CA ALA A 71 8.61 -12.91 3.94
C ALA A 71 7.26 -12.24 4.22
N TRP A 72 7.22 -10.91 4.15
CA TRP A 72 5.98 -10.15 4.36
C TRP A 72 4.95 -10.47 3.27
N ILE A 73 5.36 -10.53 1.99
CA ILE A 73 4.44 -10.89 0.89
C ILE A 73 3.82 -12.26 1.15
N ALA A 74 4.64 -13.25 1.55
CA ALA A 74 4.15 -14.60 1.84
C ALA A 74 3.15 -14.60 3.01
N LEU A 75 3.44 -13.84 4.06
CA LEU A 75 2.55 -13.74 5.22
C LEU A 75 1.25 -13.03 4.86
N ARG A 76 1.33 -11.90 4.13
CA ARG A 76 0.14 -11.18 3.65
C ARG A 76 -0.78 -12.10 2.86
N ASP A 77 -0.22 -12.82 1.90
CA ASP A 77 -1.01 -13.68 1.02
C ASP A 77 -1.65 -14.83 1.81
N ALA A 78 -0.92 -15.41 2.75
CA ALA A 78 -1.44 -16.47 3.62
C ALA A 78 -2.53 -15.95 4.55
N ASP A 79 -2.33 -14.79 5.17
CA ASP A 79 -3.32 -14.15 6.05
C ASP A 79 -4.62 -13.85 5.29
N CYS A 80 -4.51 -13.31 4.08
CA CYS A 80 -5.69 -12.93 3.29
C CYS A 80 -6.42 -14.15 2.73
N LYS A 81 -5.72 -15.23 2.45
CA LYS A 81 -6.34 -16.51 2.12
C LYS A 81 -7.11 -17.06 3.31
N PHE A 82 -6.54 -16.98 4.49
CA PHE A 82 -7.21 -17.37 5.73
C PHE A 82 -8.46 -16.53 6.00
N ILE A 83 -8.33 -15.20 5.88
CA ILE A 83 -9.46 -14.26 6.07
C ILE A 83 -10.59 -14.56 5.08
N GLY A 84 -10.26 -14.86 3.82
CA GLY A 84 -11.25 -15.16 2.79
C GLY A 84 -11.82 -16.56 2.85
N SER A 85 -11.28 -17.44 3.68
CA SER A 85 -11.68 -18.87 3.70
C SER A 85 -13.13 -19.09 4.11
N GLY A 86 -13.68 -18.20 4.96
CA GLY A 86 -15.08 -18.30 5.40
C GLY A 86 -16.10 -18.02 4.30
N THR A 87 -15.67 -17.43 3.19
CA THR A 87 -16.53 -17.11 2.04
C THR A 87 -16.17 -17.93 0.81
N GLU A 88 -15.41 -19.02 0.98
CA GLU A 88 -14.96 -19.85 -0.13
C GLU A 88 -16.12 -20.36 -0.96
N GLY A 89 -16.00 -20.20 -2.30
CA GLY A 89 -17.05 -20.57 -3.24
C GLY A 89 -18.16 -19.53 -3.39
N GLY A 90 -18.18 -18.49 -2.56
CA GLY A 90 -19.15 -17.40 -2.66
C GLY A 90 -18.68 -16.27 -3.58
N SER A 91 -19.65 -15.56 -4.16
CA SER A 91 -19.38 -14.43 -5.05
C SER A 91 -18.72 -13.24 -4.36
N VAL A 92 -18.80 -13.17 -3.02
CA VAL A 92 -18.22 -12.10 -2.20
C VAL A 92 -16.74 -12.33 -1.90
N GLN A 93 -16.24 -13.56 -2.07
CA GLN A 93 -14.87 -13.93 -1.69
C GLN A 93 -13.80 -13.04 -2.35
N PRO A 94 -13.85 -12.75 -3.66
CA PRO A 94 -12.83 -11.90 -4.26
C PRO A 94 -12.76 -10.50 -3.64
N MET A 95 -13.90 -9.93 -3.24
CA MET A 95 -13.93 -8.62 -2.55
C MET A 95 -13.27 -8.72 -1.18
N ILE A 96 -13.60 -9.75 -0.41
CA ILE A 96 -13.04 -9.93 0.95
C ILE A 96 -11.52 -10.10 0.88
N VAL A 97 -11.02 -10.92 -0.05
CA VAL A 97 -9.58 -11.12 -0.25
C VAL A 97 -8.90 -9.83 -0.69
N SER A 98 -9.45 -9.12 -1.67
CA SER A 98 -8.88 -7.86 -2.18
C SER A 98 -8.84 -6.78 -1.09
N GLN A 99 -9.89 -6.67 -0.28
CA GLN A 99 -9.92 -5.72 0.84
C GLN A 99 -8.83 -6.04 1.87
N CYS A 100 -8.64 -7.31 2.20
CA CYS A 100 -7.56 -7.75 3.08
C CYS A 100 -6.19 -7.38 2.52
N LEU A 101 -5.95 -7.69 1.24
CA LEU A 101 -4.69 -7.38 0.57
C LEU A 101 -4.43 -5.87 0.55
N THR A 102 -5.46 -5.07 0.29
CA THR A 102 -5.35 -3.60 0.29
C THR A 102 -4.92 -3.08 1.65
N GLU A 103 -5.58 -3.53 2.70
CA GLU A 103 -5.30 -3.09 4.07
C GLU A 103 -3.88 -3.45 4.50
N LYS A 104 -3.48 -4.71 4.30
CA LYS A 104 -2.12 -5.17 4.64
C LYS A 104 -1.06 -4.43 3.84
N THR A 105 -1.31 -4.19 2.55
CA THR A 105 -0.39 -3.51 1.66
C THR A 105 -0.22 -2.03 2.06
N ALA A 106 -1.30 -1.36 2.43
CA ALA A 106 -1.25 0.02 2.91
C ALA A 106 -0.47 0.13 4.23
N GLU A 107 -0.64 -0.82 5.14
CA GLU A 107 0.11 -0.88 6.40
C GLU A 107 1.61 -1.04 6.14
N ARG A 108 1.97 -1.92 5.21
CA ARG A 108 3.39 -2.15 4.85
C ARG A 108 4.00 -0.92 4.22
N GLU A 109 3.28 -0.26 3.31
CA GLU A 109 3.73 0.97 2.69
C GLU A 109 4.01 2.05 3.73
N ALA A 110 3.09 2.25 4.68
CA ALA A 110 3.26 3.22 5.76
C ALA A 110 4.47 2.90 6.63
N PHE A 111 4.69 1.62 6.93
CA PHE A 111 5.87 1.17 7.69
C PHE A 111 7.17 1.54 6.96
N LEU A 112 7.28 1.20 5.67
CA LEU A 112 8.48 1.51 4.89
C LEU A 112 8.68 3.03 4.75
N ALA A 113 7.61 3.77 4.53
CA ALA A 113 7.66 5.23 4.42
C ALA A 113 8.18 5.86 5.73
N SER A 114 7.77 5.33 6.87
CA SER A 114 8.22 5.83 8.19
C SER A 114 9.73 5.68 8.38
N LEU A 115 10.33 4.63 7.82
CA LEU A 115 11.77 4.40 7.92
C LEU A 115 12.59 5.41 7.13
N MET A 116 11.97 6.10 6.17
CA MET A 116 12.64 7.13 5.37
C MET A 116 12.55 8.52 6.00
N GLN A 117 11.84 8.66 7.11
CA GLN A 117 11.63 9.93 7.80
C GLN A 117 12.22 9.92 9.20
N CYS A 118 13.21 9.06 9.46
CA CYS A 118 13.84 8.96 10.76
C CYS A 118 14.65 10.21 11.08
N GLU A 119 14.65 10.59 12.36
CA GLU A 119 15.46 11.69 12.85
C GLU A 119 16.93 11.25 12.95
N GLU A 120 17.83 12.22 12.79
CA GLU A 120 19.25 11.99 12.95
C GLU A 120 19.54 11.46 14.34
N GLY A 121 20.35 10.40 14.42
CA GLY A 121 20.69 9.77 15.69
C GLY A 121 19.75 8.67 16.13
N ASP A 122 18.68 8.39 15.38
CA ASP A 122 17.78 7.27 15.68
C ASP A 122 18.47 5.95 15.33
N LEU A 123 18.89 5.24 16.38
CA LEU A 123 19.60 3.97 16.23
C LEU A 123 18.72 2.83 15.73
N SER A 124 17.40 2.99 15.78
CA SER A 124 16.45 1.98 15.30
C SER A 124 16.13 2.13 13.82
N CYS A 125 16.61 3.21 13.20
CA CYS A 125 16.36 3.47 11.80
C CYS A 125 17.47 2.89 10.93
N PRO A 126 17.17 1.91 10.05
CA PRO A 126 18.20 1.24 9.25
C PRO A 126 18.61 2.00 8.00
N LEU A 127 17.91 3.08 7.65
CA LEU A 127 18.18 3.85 6.44
C LEU A 127 18.92 5.14 6.78
N PRO A 128 19.99 5.48 6.01
CA PRO A 128 20.68 6.75 6.22
C PRO A 128 19.78 7.92 5.84
N PRO A 129 20.01 9.11 6.41
CA PRO A 129 19.25 10.30 6.03
C PRO A 129 19.39 10.58 4.53
N ALA A 130 18.35 11.19 3.96
CA ALA A 130 18.42 11.65 2.56
C ALA A 130 19.46 12.75 2.44
N SER A 131 20.41 12.56 1.53
CA SER A 131 21.48 13.53 1.27
C SER A 131 21.01 14.63 0.34
#